data_f15775a51d82adb11797719930c112fd
#
_entry.id   f15775a51d82adb11797719930c112fd
#
_cell.length_a   1.000
_cell.length_b   1.000
_cell.length_c   1.000
_cell.angle_alpha   90.00
_cell.angle_beta   90.00
_cell.angle_gamma   90.00
#
_symmetry.space_group_name_H-M   'P 1'
#
loop_
_entity.id
_entity.type
_entity.pdbx_description
1 polymer ?
#
loop_
_entity_poly.entity_id
_entity_poly.type
_entity_poly.pdbx_seq_one_letter_code
_entity_poly.pdbx_strand_id
1 'polypeptide(L)'
;MENRSGLVVQGDLTQADGHAERKAALGMIHRHSPGSTRQLTLGADKGYDASGFVSDLRQACVTPHVAQKSRYSAIDGRTTRHEGYALSQKHRKRIEEPFGWAKTVGGMAQTLYRGVERVRSRFILTMAANNLARLPRLLTA
;
A
#
# COMPACT_ATOMS: atom_id res chain seq x y z
N MET A 1 -1.54 3.90 -1.22
CA MET A 1 -2.25 4.41 -2.42
C MET A 1 -3.74 4.23 -2.23
N GLU A 2 -4.52 5.20 -2.61
CA GLU A 2 -5.98 5.12 -2.61
C GLU A 2 -6.46 4.51 -3.93
N ASN A 3 -7.36 3.51 -3.85
CA ASN A 3 -7.71 2.68 -5.02
C ASN A 3 -8.63 3.35 -6.05
N ARG A 4 -9.41 4.37 -5.67
CA ARG A 4 -10.33 5.06 -6.59
C ARG A 4 -9.55 5.97 -7.54
N SER A 5 -8.79 6.88 -6.97
CA SER A 5 -8.01 7.88 -7.69
C SER A 5 -6.66 7.35 -8.18
N GLY A 6 -6.12 6.34 -7.50
CA GLY A 6 -4.76 5.86 -7.69
C GLY A 6 -3.70 6.83 -7.17
N LEU A 7 -4.08 7.79 -6.32
CA LEU A 7 -3.13 8.70 -5.68
C LEU A 7 -2.36 7.99 -4.57
N VAL A 8 -1.07 8.25 -4.49
CA VAL A 8 -0.21 7.78 -3.41
C VAL A 8 -0.42 8.70 -2.21
N VAL A 9 -1.14 8.23 -1.18
CA VAL A 9 -1.42 9.02 0.03
C VAL A 9 -0.30 8.96 1.05
N GLN A 10 0.47 7.87 1.06
CA GLN A 10 1.68 7.73 1.86
C GLN A 10 2.67 6.82 1.14
N GLY A 11 3.96 7.09 1.34
CA GLY A 11 5.06 6.24 0.94
C GLY A 11 6.08 6.19 2.06
N ASP A 12 6.71 5.04 2.25
CA ASP A 12 7.80 4.87 3.19
C ASP A 12 8.90 4.01 2.56
N LEU A 13 10.11 4.19 3.04
CA LEU A 13 11.27 3.44 2.61
C LEU A 13 12.06 3.00 3.84
N THR A 14 12.21 1.71 3.99
CA THR A 14 12.91 1.09 5.11
C THR A 14 14.02 0.18 4.59
N GLN A 15 14.95 -0.18 5.47
CA GLN A 15 15.87 -1.27 5.14
C GLN A 15 15.11 -2.58 4.99
N ALA A 16 15.51 -3.39 4.01
CA ALA A 16 14.89 -4.67 3.76
C ALA A 16 15.18 -5.65 4.92
N ASP A 17 14.12 -6.09 5.58
CA ASP A 17 14.10 -7.26 6.44
C ASP A 17 12.83 -8.08 6.12
N GLY A 18 12.75 -9.32 6.55
CA GLY A 18 11.61 -10.20 6.22
C GLY A 18 10.25 -9.71 6.77
N HIS A 19 10.22 -8.64 7.56
CA HIS A 19 9.03 -8.07 8.18
C HIS A 19 8.85 -6.58 7.94
N ALA A 20 9.83 -5.90 7.33
CA ALA A 20 9.86 -4.45 7.15
C ALA A 20 8.61 -3.92 6.46
N GLU A 21 8.16 -4.56 5.39
CA GLU A 21 6.98 -4.14 4.63
C GLU A 21 5.71 -4.14 5.47
N ARG A 22 5.48 -5.21 6.26
CA ARG A 22 4.30 -5.31 7.13
C ARG A 22 4.33 -4.30 8.26
N LYS A 23 5.50 -4.07 8.88
CA LYS A 23 5.70 -3.04 9.90
C LYS A 23 5.46 -1.64 9.33
N ALA A 24 6.01 -1.35 8.15
CA ALA A 24 5.81 -0.08 7.46
C ALA A 24 4.32 0.14 7.12
N ALA A 25 3.62 -0.89 6.64
CA ALA A 25 2.19 -0.81 6.33
C ALA A 25 1.35 -0.47 7.56
N LEU A 26 1.58 -1.12 8.71
CA LEU A 26 0.91 -0.79 9.98
C LEU A 26 1.24 0.63 10.43
N GLY A 27 2.51 1.04 10.37
CA GLY A 27 2.93 2.40 10.69
C GLY A 27 2.25 3.45 9.81
N MET A 28 2.10 3.20 8.52
CA MET A 28 1.37 4.08 7.60
C MET A 28 -0.12 4.16 7.94
N ILE A 29 -0.75 3.05 8.28
CA ILE A 29 -2.16 3.02 8.70
C ILE A 29 -2.37 3.86 9.95
N HIS A 30 -1.54 3.69 10.97
CA HIS A 30 -1.62 4.47 12.21
C HIS A 30 -1.44 5.98 11.98
N ARG A 31 -0.54 6.36 11.09
CA ARG A 31 -0.35 7.78 10.71
C ARG A 31 -1.52 8.34 9.91
N HIS A 32 -2.16 7.50 9.07
CA HIS A 32 -3.28 7.94 8.22
C HIS A 32 -4.57 8.15 9.03
N SER A 33 -4.80 7.32 10.03
CA SER A 33 -6.04 7.33 10.80
C SER A 33 -5.76 7.09 12.29
N PRO A 34 -5.07 8.02 12.97
CA PRO A 34 -4.72 7.87 14.38
C PRO A 34 -5.98 7.84 15.23
N GLY A 35 -6.20 6.74 15.97
CA GLY A 35 -7.33 6.57 16.89
C GLY A 35 -8.73 6.62 16.24
N SER A 36 -8.81 6.55 14.92
CA SER A 36 -10.09 6.57 14.20
C SER A 36 -10.78 5.20 14.30
N THR A 37 -12.08 5.23 14.58
CA THR A 37 -12.99 4.09 14.48
C THR A 37 -13.54 3.88 13.07
N ARG A 38 -13.16 4.76 12.12
CA ARG A 38 -13.58 4.63 10.72
C ARG A 38 -13.02 3.36 10.14
N GLN A 39 -13.90 2.51 9.65
CA GLN A 39 -13.52 1.27 8.99
C GLN A 39 -12.77 1.58 7.68
N LEU A 40 -11.54 1.11 7.60
CA LEU A 40 -10.70 1.15 6.40
C LEU A 40 -10.59 -0.24 5.79
N THR A 41 -10.20 -0.29 4.53
CA THR A 41 -9.89 -1.54 3.83
C THR A 41 -8.46 -1.46 3.29
N LEU A 42 -7.66 -2.49 3.55
CA LEU A 42 -6.31 -2.63 3.02
C LEU A 42 -6.23 -3.76 2.01
N GLY A 43 -6.02 -3.42 0.73
CA GLY A 43 -5.66 -4.39 -0.31
C GLY A 43 -4.15 -4.64 -0.31
N ALA A 44 -3.73 -5.90 -0.25
CA ALA A 44 -2.32 -6.28 -0.31
C ALA A 44 -2.14 -7.64 -0.97
N ASP A 45 -0.91 -7.96 -1.35
CA ASP A 45 -0.57 -9.25 -1.96
C ASP A 45 -0.47 -10.38 -0.92
N LYS A 46 -0.23 -11.60 -1.40
CA LYS A 46 -0.14 -12.80 -0.56
C LYS A 46 1.04 -12.79 0.42
N GLY A 47 2.05 -11.95 0.23
CA GLY A 47 3.18 -11.77 1.15
C GLY A 47 2.74 -11.19 2.50
N TYR A 48 1.63 -10.45 2.49
CA TYR A 48 1.02 -9.87 3.69
C TYR A 48 0.04 -10.82 4.41
N ASP A 49 -0.23 -12.02 3.87
CA ASP A 49 -1.07 -13.02 4.50
C ASP A 49 -0.30 -13.74 5.63
N ALA A 50 -0.24 -13.09 6.78
CA ALA A 50 0.36 -13.57 8.01
C ALA A 50 -0.58 -13.32 9.17
N SER A 51 -0.76 -14.30 10.04
CA SER A 51 -1.76 -14.28 11.13
C SER A 51 -1.62 -13.06 12.04
N GLY A 52 -0.39 -12.73 12.47
CA GLY A 52 -0.12 -11.56 13.28
C GLY A 52 -0.54 -10.27 12.57
N PHE A 53 -0.09 -10.06 11.33
CA PHE A 53 -0.43 -8.86 10.55
C PHE A 53 -1.94 -8.71 10.32
N VAL A 54 -2.63 -9.80 9.99
CA VAL A 54 -4.09 -9.80 9.82
C VAL A 54 -4.82 -9.48 11.12
N SER A 55 -4.31 -9.99 12.26
CA SER A 55 -4.83 -9.66 13.59
C SER A 55 -4.65 -8.17 13.91
N ASP A 56 -3.45 -7.63 13.68
CA ASP A 56 -3.13 -6.23 13.94
C ASP A 56 -4.00 -5.28 13.10
N LEU A 57 -4.24 -5.62 11.82
CA LEU A 57 -5.15 -4.87 10.96
C LEU A 57 -6.57 -4.83 11.53
N ARG A 58 -7.09 -5.97 11.97
CA ARG A 58 -8.45 -6.06 12.55
C ARG A 58 -8.56 -5.27 13.84
N GLN A 59 -7.53 -5.28 14.69
CA GLN A 59 -7.48 -4.46 15.91
C GLN A 59 -7.46 -2.96 15.59
N ALA A 60 -6.82 -2.57 14.48
CA ALA A 60 -6.81 -1.19 13.98
C ALA A 60 -8.07 -0.80 13.19
N CYS A 61 -9.17 -1.56 13.26
CA CYS A 61 -10.41 -1.36 12.51
C CYS A 61 -10.21 -1.39 10.99
N VAL A 62 -9.22 -2.13 10.50
CA VAL A 62 -8.92 -2.29 9.08
C VAL A 62 -9.35 -3.66 8.57
N THR A 63 -10.18 -3.68 7.54
CA THR A 63 -10.57 -4.92 6.86
C THR A 63 -9.45 -5.41 5.95
N PRO A 64 -8.88 -6.61 6.20
CA PRO A 64 -7.73 -7.10 5.46
C PRO A 64 -8.14 -7.73 4.13
N HIS A 65 -8.19 -6.97 3.05
CA HIS A 65 -8.37 -7.50 1.69
C HIS A 65 -7.05 -8.02 1.10
N VAL A 66 -6.33 -8.80 1.89
CA VAL A 66 -5.05 -9.43 1.51
C VAL A 66 -5.32 -10.66 0.65
N ALA A 67 -4.50 -10.85 -0.39
CA ALA A 67 -4.62 -12.05 -1.23
C ALA A 67 -4.25 -13.31 -0.43
N GLN A 68 -5.11 -14.33 -0.49
CA GLN A 68 -4.92 -15.57 0.25
C GLN A 68 -3.71 -16.36 -0.26
N LYS A 69 -2.99 -16.99 0.67
CA LYS A 69 -2.07 -18.07 0.37
C LYS A 69 -2.85 -19.34 0.04
N SER A 70 -2.24 -20.23 -0.73
CA SER A 70 -2.82 -21.53 -1.07
C SER A 70 -2.96 -22.47 0.14
N ARG A 71 -2.13 -22.27 1.16
CA ARG A 71 -2.13 -23.06 2.41
C ARG A 71 -1.92 -22.13 3.60
N TYR A 72 -2.56 -22.44 4.73
CA TYR A 72 -2.42 -21.72 6.01
C TYR A 72 -2.69 -20.21 5.90
N SER A 73 -3.68 -19.82 5.10
CA SER A 73 -4.11 -18.42 5.01
C SER A 73 -4.77 -17.96 6.31
N ALA A 74 -4.41 -16.74 6.74
CA ALA A 74 -5.09 -16.05 7.83
C ALA A 74 -6.36 -15.30 7.36
N ILE A 75 -6.55 -15.21 6.05
CA ILE A 75 -7.75 -14.62 5.42
C ILE A 75 -8.81 -15.70 5.28
N ASP A 76 -9.97 -15.45 5.86
CA ASP A 76 -11.07 -16.38 5.94
C ASP A 76 -12.37 -15.83 5.31
N GLY A 77 -13.46 -16.62 5.42
CA GLY A 77 -14.76 -16.27 4.87
C GLY A 77 -15.37 -14.97 5.43
N ARG A 78 -14.91 -14.47 6.59
CA ARG A 78 -15.32 -13.15 7.10
C ARG A 78 -14.93 -12.01 6.16
N THR A 79 -13.89 -12.21 5.37
CA THR A 79 -13.40 -11.24 4.39
C THR A 79 -13.78 -11.62 2.97
N THR A 80 -13.55 -12.88 2.56
CA THR A 80 -13.64 -13.29 1.16
C THR A 80 -15.06 -13.38 0.60
N ARG A 81 -16.07 -13.53 1.46
CA ARG A 81 -17.49 -13.59 1.05
C ARG A 81 -18.04 -12.25 0.55
N HIS A 82 -17.34 -11.15 0.78
CA HIS A 82 -17.80 -9.82 0.39
C HIS A 82 -17.33 -9.46 -1.02
N GLU A 83 -18.21 -8.90 -1.83
CA GLU A 83 -17.88 -8.42 -3.19
C GLU A 83 -16.73 -7.42 -3.20
N GLY A 84 -16.62 -6.59 -2.16
CA GLY A 84 -15.52 -5.63 -1.97
C GLY A 84 -14.15 -6.31 -1.93
N TYR A 85 -14.05 -7.57 -1.47
CA TYR A 85 -12.81 -8.32 -1.51
C TYR A 85 -12.38 -8.61 -2.95
N ALA A 86 -13.28 -9.15 -3.79
CA ALA A 86 -12.98 -9.44 -5.19
C ALA A 86 -12.59 -8.17 -5.95
N LEU A 87 -13.30 -7.06 -5.69
CA LEU A 87 -13.00 -5.75 -6.27
C LEU A 87 -11.60 -5.25 -5.85
N SER A 88 -11.26 -5.37 -4.57
CA SER A 88 -9.93 -5.01 -4.07
C SER A 88 -8.83 -5.85 -4.71
N GLN A 89 -9.04 -7.15 -4.89
CA GLN A 89 -8.07 -8.02 -5.57
C GLN A 89 -7.84 -7.61 -7.03
N LYS A 90 -8.91 -7.21 -7.72
CA LYS A 90 -8.81 -6.69 -9.09
C LYS A 90 -8.01 -5.38 -9.16
N HIS A 91 -8.23 -4.47 -8.23
CA HIS A 91 -7.63 -3.14 -8.24
C HIS A 91 -6.24 -3.06 -7.58
N ARG A 92 -5.84 -4.04 -6.78
CA ARG A 92 -4.54 -3.98 -6.07
C ARG A 92 -3.33 -3.79 -6.99
N LYS A 93 -3.40 -4.27 -8.23
CA LYS A 93 -2.32 -4.10 -9.23
C LYS A 93 -2.04 -2.64 -9.56
N ARG A 94 -2.97 -1.74 -9.31
CA ARG A 94 -2.76 -0.29 -9.52
C ARG A 94 -1.60 0.27 -8.71
N ILE A 95 -1.22 -0.37 -7.60
CA ILE A 95 -0.05 0.04 -6.82
C ILE A 95 1.27 -0.09 -7.61
N GLU A 96 1.30 -0.93 -8.64
CA GLU A 96 2.46 -1.11 -9.51
C GLU A 96 2.66 0.10 -10.45
N GLU A 97 1.59 0.83 -10.78
CA GLU A 97 1.64 2.00 -11.68
C GLU A 97 2.59 3.10 -11.17
N PRO A 98 2.46 3.63 -9.92
CA PRO A 98 3.37 4.63 -9.41
C PRO A 98 4.81 4.13 -9.27
N PHE A 99 5.04 2.86 -8.97
CA PHE A 99 6.38 2.28 -8.94
C PHE A 99 6.99 2.16 -10.36
N GLY A 100 6.19 1.75 -11.35
CA GLY A 100 6.59 1.74 -12.76
C GLY A 100 6.94 3.16 -13.22
N TRP A 101 6.10 4.14 -12.94
CA TRP A 101 6.33 5.55 -13.25
C TRP A 101 7.59 6.08 -12.55
N ALA A 102 7.80 5.74 -11.28
CA ALA A 102 8.99 6.15 -10.55
C ALA A 102 10.29 5.62 -11.19
N LYS A 103 10.28 4.39 -11.69
CA LYS A 103 11.43 3.78 -12.35
C LYS A 103 11.71 4.40 -13.71
N THR A 104 10.69 4.69 -14.51
CA THR A 104 10.82 5.18 -15.88
C THR A 104 10.96 6.70 -15.92
N VAL A 105 9.93 7.43 -15.50
CA VAL A 105 9.88 8.89 -15.55
C VAL A 105 10.57 9.53 -14.37
N GLY A 106 10.40 8.96 -13.16
CA GLY A 106 10.97 9.49 -11.91
C GLY A 106 12.48 9.27 -11.74
N GLY A 107 13.13 8.52 -12.65
CA GLY A 107 14.57 8.27 -12.60
C GLY A 107 15.02 7.43 -11.39
N MET A 108 14.13 6.60 -10.82
CA MET A 108 14.41 5.77 -9.65
C MET A 108 14.74 4.31 -9.98
N ALA A 109 15.04 3.99 -11.23
CA ALA A 109 15.51 2.64 -11.60
C ALA A 109 16.80 2.27 -10.85
N GLN A 110 17.66 3.28 -10.65
CA GLN A 110 18.84 3.19 -9.80
C GLN A 110 18.90 4.44 -8.92
N THR A 111 19.29 4.28 -7.65
CA THR A 111 19.48 5.44 -6.78
C THR A 111 20.92 5.94 -6.82
N LEU A 112 21.10 7.23 -7.00
CA LEU A 112 22.37 7.93 -6.91
C LEU A 112 22.69 8.35 -5.47
N TYR A 113 21.72 8.24 -4.56
CA TYR A 113 21.84 8.68 -3.18
C TYR A 113 22.25 7.52 -2.26
N ARG A 114 23.08 7.84 -1.28
CA ARG A 114 23.46 6.91 -0.20
C ARG A 114 22.76 7.34 1.10
N GLY A 115 22.33 6.34 1.87
CA GLY A 115 21.62 6.52 3.14
C GLY A 115 20.11 6.54 2.99
N VAL A 116 19.44 5.84 3.91
CA VAL A 116 17.99 5.61 3.88
C VAL A 116 17.20 6.91 3.79
N GLU A 117 17.57 7.93 4.56
CA GLU A 117 16.82 9.20 4.62
C GLU A 117 16.86 9.97 3.29
N ARG A 118 18.01 9.99 2.61
CA ARG A 118 18.11 10.67 1.30
C ARG A 118 17.30 9.93 0.24
N VAL A 119 17.37 8.61 0.23
CA VAL A 119 16.59 7.79 -0.72
C VAL A 119 15.10 7.89 -0.40
N ARG A 120 14.70 7.91 0.88
CA ARG A 120 13.32 8.15 1.32
C ARG A 120 12.79 9.49 0.82
N SER A 121 13.54 10.57 1.03
CA SER A 121 13.15 11.91 0.57
C SER A 121 12.96 11.95 -0.95
N ARG A 122 13.88 11.35 -1.71
CA ARG A 122 13.74 11.21 -3.18
C ARG A 122 12.50 10.42 -3.55
N PHE A 123 12.24 9.30 -2.88
CA PHE A 123 11.07 8.46 -3.12
C PHE A 123 9.76 9.23 -2.87
N ILE A 124 9.66 9.94 -1.75
CA ILE A 124 8.47 10.75 -1.41
C ILE A 124 8.23 11.84 -2.44
N LEU A 125 9.26 12.56 -2.87
CA LEU A 125 9.17 13.58 -3.92
C LEU A 125 8.73 12.98 -5.25
N THR A 126 9.23 11.82 -5.60
CA THR A 126 8.84 11.10 -6.82
C THR A 126 7.37 10.68 -6.78
N MET A 127 6.89 10.20 -5.63
CA MET A 127 5.47 9.86 -5.46
C MET A 127 4.57 11.11 -5.53
N ALA A 128 5.00 12.23 -4.97
CA ALA A 128 4.30 13.51 -5.08
C ALA A 128 4.23 13.98 -6.55
N ALA A 129 5.32 13.89 -7.30
CA ALA A 129 5.36 14.22 -8.73
C ALA A 129 4.43 13.30 -9.55
N ASN A 130 4.40 11.99 -9.25
CA ASN A 130 3.45 11.07 -9.87
C ASN A 130 2.00 11.49 -9.60
N ASN A 131 1.68 11.89 -8.37
CA ASN A 131 0.35 12.39 -8.02
C ASN A 131 0.00 13.64 -8.83
N LEU A 132 0.90 14.61 -8.91
CA LEU A 132 0.69 15.84 -9.70
C LEU A 132 0.46 15.54 -11.18
N ALA A 133 1.23 14.62 -11.77
CA ALA A 133 1.04 14.20 -13.16
C ALA A 133 -0.31 13.50 -13.40
N ARG A 134 -0.90 12.92 -12.35
CA ARG A 134 -2.19 12.23 -12.42
C ARG A 134 -3.39 13.17 -12.25
N LEU A 135 -3.24 14.28 -11.53
CA LEU A 135 -4.33 15.21 -11.21
C LEU A 135 -5.13 15.69 -12.42
N PRO A 136 -4.53 16.09 -13.57
CA PRO A 136 -5.32 16.55 -14.73
C PRO A 136 -6.38 15.55 -15.17
N ARG A 137 -6.04 14.25 -15.18
CA ARG A 137 -6.99 13.19 -15.54
C ARG A 137 -8.12 13.01 -14.53
N LEU A 138 -7.86 13.29 -13.25
CA LEU A 138 -8.86 13.16 -12.20
C LEU A 138 -9.81 14.36 -12.13
N LEU A 139 -9.35 15.52 -12.58
CA LEU A 139 -10.15 16.75 -12.61
C LEU A 139 -11.04 16.85 -13.87
N THR A 140 -10.73 16.07 -14.89
CA THR A 140 -11.50 16.04 -16.16
C THR A 140 -12.42 14.83 -16.29
N ALA A 141 -12.39 13.92 -15.31
CA ALA A 141 -13.24 12.73 -15.24
C ALA A 141 -14.47 13.01 -14.36
#